data_cb98b9c1b712eb961825c21e0c36baf7
#
_entry.id   cb98b9c1b712eb961825c21e0c36baf7
#
_cell.length_a   1.000
_cell.length_b   1.000
_cell.length_c   1.000
_cell.angle_alpha   90.00
_cell.angle_beta   90.00
_cell.angle_gamma   90.00
#
_symmetry.space_group_name_H-M   'P 1'
#
loop_
_entity.id
_entity.type
_entity.pdbx_description
1 polymer ?
#
loop_
_entity_poly.entity_id
_entity_poly.type
_entity_poly.pdbx_seq_one_letter_code
_entity_poly.pdbx_strand_id
1 'polypeptide(L)'
;MSFKIFFFSILAAVVVFVLMPNAKAAPQIGDEAPYFRLQDQNFQWHTLEDYKGRWVVLYFYPKADTPGCTTEACEFRDNIFAFDEFDAQILGVSTDNVASQSEFAEKYHLPFPLLSDAEKIVARAYDVMGLVFASRQSFIIDPEGNVAKHYESVNPSTHTQEVIEDLRALVAL
;
A
#
# COMPACT_ATOMS: atom_id res chain seq x y z
N MET A 1 -48.35 -33.24 55.08
CA MET A 1 -48.25 -33.16 53.63
C MET A 1 -47.42 -31.91 53.31
N SER A 2 -46.13 -32.05 53.10
CA SER A 2 -45.21 -30.91 52.83
C SER A 2 -44.95 -30.79 51.33
N PHE A 3 -45.37 -29.69 50.77
CA PHE A 3 -45.14 -29.32 49.38
C PHE A 3 -43.76 -28.64 49.28
N LYS A 4 -42.76 -29.33 48.67
CA LYS A 4 -41.46 -28.72 48.36
C LYS A 4 -41.55 -28.04 46.99
N ILE A 5 -41.47 -26.72 47.01
CA ILE A 5 -41.36 -25.90 45.78
C ILE A 5 -39.90 -25.91 45.33
N PHE A 6 -39.63 -26.50 44.19
CA PHE A 6 -38.33 -26.43 43.50
C PHE A 6 -38.24 -25.13 42.71
N PHE A 7 -37.38 -24.22 43.17
CA PHE A 7 -37.00 -23.07 42.36
C PHE A 7 -35.96 -23.49 41.32
N PHE A 8 -36.35 -23.51 40.04
CA PHE A 8 -35.41 -23.61 38.94
C PHE A 8 -34.83 -22.22 38.66
N SER A 9 -33.57 -22.02 39.05
CA SER A 9 -32.80 -20.82 38.67
C SER A 9 -32.33 -21.01 37.23
N ILE A 10 -32.96 -20.32 36.28
CA ILE A 10 -32.48 -20.22 34.90
C ILE A 10 -31.37 -19.17 34.88
N LEU A 11 -30.10 -19.62 34.81
CA LEU A 11 -28.95 -18.78 34.61
C LEU A 11 -28.89 -18.39 33.13
N ALA A 12 -29.37 -17.21 32.78
CA ALA A 12 -29.24 -16.65 31.43
C ALA A 12 -27.79 -16.23 31.21
N ALA A 13 -27.05 -17.05 30.43
CA ALA A 13 -25.72 -16.69 29.97
C ALA A 13 -25.85 -15.59 28.89
N VAL A 14 -25.57 -14.35 29.26
CA VAL A 14 -25.43 -13.24 28.33
C VAL A 14 -24.11 -13.44 27.60
N VAL A 15 -24.17 -13.96 26.38
CA VAL A 15 -23.02 -14.00 25.47
C VAL A 15 -22.77 -12.58 24.97
N VAL A 16 -21.82 -11.89 25.59
CA VAL A 16 -21.31 -10.61 25.08
C VAL A 16 -20.47 -10.91 23.84
N PHE A 17 -21.07 -10.72 22.68
CA PHE A 17 -20.36 -10.76 21.41
C PHE A 17 -19.50 -9.48 21.33
N VAL A 18 -18.25 -9.56 21.79
CA VAL A 18 -17.27 -8.49 21.61
C VAL A 18 -17.00 -8.43 20.12
N LEU A 19 -17.56 -7.40 19.46
CA LEU A 19 -17.17 -7.02 18.11
C LEU A 19 -15.69 -6.61 18.17
N MET A 20 -14.79 -7.56 17.91
CA MET A 20 -13.41 -7.25 17.66
C MET A 20 -13.39 -6.40 16.38
N PRO A 21 -12.70 -5.23 16.37
CA PRO A 21 -12.51 -4.52 15.12
C PRO A 21 -11.84 -5.49 14.13
N ASN A 22 -12.50 -5.73 13.02
CA ASN A 22 -11.94 -6.53 11.93
C ASN A 22 -10.57 -5.94 11.60
N ALA A 23 -9.51 -6.71 11.75
CA ALA A 23 -8.23 -6.38 11.13
C ALA A 23 -8.55 -6.18 9.64
N LYS A 24 -8.37 -4.96 9.13
CA LYS A 24 -8.68 -4.63 7.75
C LYS A 24 -7.70 -5.43 6.89
N ALA A 25 -8.22 -6.39 6.16
CA ALA A 25 -7.41 -7.15 5.20
C ALA A 25 -6.90 -6.20 4.10
N ALA A 26 -5.84 -6.60 3.41
CA ALA A 26 -5.35 -5.87 2.23
C ALA A 26 -6.49 -5.59 1.25
N PRO A 27 -6.51 -4.41 0.61
CA PRO A 27 -7.54 -4.09 -0.36
C PRO A 27 -7.48 -5.08 -1.52
N GLN A 28 -8.65 -5.58 -1.92
CA GLN A 28 -8.78 -6.56 -3.00
C GLN A 28 -8.96 -5.86 -4.35
N ILE A 29 -8.76 -6.60 -5.43
CA ILE A 29 -9.03 -6.09 -6.79
C ILE A 29 -10.51 -5.68 -6.89
N GLY A 30 -10.74 -4.45 -7.34
CA GLY A 30 -12.05 -3.80 -7.43
C GLY A 30 -12.45 -2.99 -6.19
N ASP A 31 -11.74 -3.11 -5.07
CA ASP A 31 -11.97 -2.25 -3.91
C ASP A 31 -11.42 -0.84 -4.16
N GLU A 32 -12.05 0.17 -3.56
CA GLU A 32 -11.49 1.52 -3.50
C GLU A 32 -10.14 1.48 -2.73
N ALA A 33 -9.09 2.02 -3.33
CA ALA A 33 -7.77 2.08 -2.73
C ALA A 33 -7.79 2.93 -1.45
N PRO A 34 -7.19 2.47 -0.34
CA PRO A 34 -7.15 3.23 0.90
C PRO A 34 -6.55 4.62 0.71
N TYR A 35 -7.24 5.63 1.24
CA TYR A 35 -6.80 7.01 1.21
C TYR A 35 -5.45 7.19 1.91
N PHE A 36 -4.62 8.06 1.36
CA PHE A 36 -3.41 8.53 2.00
C PHE A 36 -3.23 10.04 1.84
N ARG A 37 -2.46 10.63 2.75
CA ARG A 37 -1.92 11.98 2.64
C ARG A 37 -0.53 11.98 3.24
N LEU A 38 0.50 11.94 2.39
CA LEU A 38 1.90 11.80 2.76
C LEU A 38 2.76 12.88 2.12
N GLN A 39 3.90 13.21 2.75
CA GLN A 39 4.90 14.07 2.14
C GLN A 39 5.90 13.26 1.31
N ASP A 40 6.33 13.82 0.20
CA ASP A 40 7.43 13.30 -0.60
C ASP A 40 8.81 13.81 -0.09
N GLN A 41 9.87 13.43 -0.78
CA GLN A 41 11.25 13.84 -0.55
C GLN A 41 11.49 15.37 -0.65
N ASN A 42 10.57 16.12 -1.25
CA ASN A 42 10.61 17.56 -1.42
C ASN A 42 9.66 18.30 -0.46
N PHE A 43 9.14 17.61 0.57
CA PHE A 43 8.12 18.11 1.51
C PHE A 43 6.79 18.50 0.86
N GLN A 44 6.52 18.05 -0.37
CA GLN A 44 5.23 18.27 -1.02
C GLN A 44 4.23 17.22 -0.53
N TRP A 45 2.99 17.63 -0.28
CA TRP A 45 1.91 16.73 0.09
C TRP A 45 1.30 16.08 -1.13
N HIS A 46 1.08 14.79 -1.04
CA HIS A 46 0.42 13.96 -2.04
C HIS A 46 -0.75 13.21 -1.43
N THR A 47 -1.83 13.15 -2.15
CA THR A 47 -3.01 12.33 -1.87
C THR A 47 -3.32 11.47 -3.09
N LEU A 48 -4.10 10.40 -2.93
CA LEU A 48 -4.54 9.61 -4.08
C LEU A 48 -5.43 10.44 -5.04
N GLU A 49 -6.18 11.39 -4.50
CA GLU A 49 -7.03 12.31 -5.26
C GLU A 49 -6.26 13.15 -6.28
N ASP A 50 -5.01 13.50 -6.00
CA ASP A 50 -4.16 14.28 -6.90
C ASP A 50 -3.84 13.54 -8.22
N TYR A 51 -4.10 12.24 -8.25
CA TYR A 51 -3.81 11.34 -9.39
C TYR A 51 -5.06 10.80 -10.06
N LYS A 52 -6.27 11.28 -9.71
CA LYS A 52 -7.51 10.87 -10.39
C LYS A 52 -7.42 11.08 -11.89
N GLY A 53 -7.92 10.13 -12.65
CA GLY A 53 -7.83 10.10 -14.11
C GLY A 53 -6.55 9.52 -14.67
N ARG A 54 -5.61 9.10 -13.81
CA ARG A 54 -4.34 8.48 -14.17
C ARG A 54 -4.20 7.11 -13.49
N TRP A 55 -3.44 6.23 -14.10
CA TRP A 55 -2.98 5.02 -13.44
C TRP A 55 -1.97 5.36 -12.34
N VAL A 56 -1.99 4.62 -11.23
CA VAL A 56 -1.02 4.79 -10.14
C VAL A 56 -0.36 3.46 -9.86
N VAL A 57 0.98 3.44 -9.86
CA VAL A 57 1.78 2.31 -9.37
C VAL A 57 2.29 2.68 -7.98
N LEU A 58 1.60 2.18 -6.97
CA LEU A 58 1.93 2.40 -5.56
C LEU A 58 2.76 1.22 -5.06
N TYR A 59 4.07 1.40 -4.89
CA TYR A 59 4.95 0.34 -4.38
C TYR A 59 5.45 0.63 -2.97
N PHE A 60 5.27 -0.35 -2.09
CA PHE A 60 5.79 -0.32 -0.73
C PHE A 60 7.14 -1.02 -0.67
N TYR A 61 8.10 -0.40 -0.01
CA TYR A 61 9.43 -0.97 0.17
C TYR A 61 9.92 -0.84 1.61
N PRO A 62 10.73 -1.81 2.11
CA PRO A 62 11.12 -1.88 3.51
C PRO A 62 11.90 -0.68 4.02
N LYS A 63 12.92 -0.23 3.28
CA LYS A 63 13.83 0.82 3.74
C LYS A 63 14.64 1.45 2.61
N ALA A 64 14.69 2.77 2.60
CA ALA A 64 15.50 3.56 1.68
C ALA A 64 16.99 3.14 1.72
N ASP A 65 17.65 3.23 0.58
CA ASP A 65 19.08 2.98 0.38
C ASP A 65 19.57 1.58 0.81
N THR A 66 18.68 0.56 0.77
CA THR A 66 19.08 -0.84 0.92
C THR A 66 19.17 -1.52 -0.47
N PRO A 67 20.00 -2.58 -0.63
CA PRO A 67 20.30 -3.13 -1.96
C PRO A 67 19.07 -3.47 -2.80
N GLY A 68 18.10 -4.21 -2.26
CA GLY A 68 16.89 -4.58 -3.01
C GLY A 68 15.97 -3.39 -3.31
N CYS A 69 15.84 -2.42 -2.37
CA CYS A 69 15.03 -1.23 -2.61
C CYS A 69 15.68 -0.30 -3.64
N THR A 70 17.01 -0.23 -3.62
CA THR A 70 17.79 0.51 -4.64
C THR A 70 17.63 -0.11 -6.02
N THR A 71 17.73 -1.43 -6.14
CA THR A 71 17.50 -2.14 -7.40
C THR A 71 16.13 -1.82 -7.96
N GLU A 72 15.08 -1.98 -7.17
CA GLU A 72 13.69 -1.74 -7.58
C GLU A 72 13.45 -0.27 -8.02
N ALA A 73 13.91 0.68 -7.21
CA ALA A 73 13.75 2.10 -7.52
C ALA A 73 14.53 2.51 -8.80
N CYS A 74 15.73 1.98 -9.00
CA CYS A 74 16.52 2.22 -10.21
C CYS A 74 15.87 1.58 -11.46
N GLU A 75 15.31 0.37 -11.34
CA GLU A 75 14.57 -0.26 -12.44
C GLU A 75 13.33 0.57 -12.83
N PHE A 76 12.58 1.10 -11.88
CA PHE A 76 11.47 2.04 -12.15
C PHE A 76 11.97 3.32 -12.83
N ARG A 77 13.06 3.93 -12.33
CA ARG A 77 13.68 5.13 -12.93
C ARG A 77 14.09 4.90 -14.38
N ASP A 78 14.80 3.80 -14.62
CA ASP A 78 15.39 3.51 -15.92
C ASP A 78 14.33 3.17 -16.98
N ASN A 79 13.12 2.80 -16.55
CA ASN A 79 11.98 2.51 -17.40
C ASN A 79 10.88 3.57 -17.33
N ILE A 80 11.13 4.76 -16.79
CA ILE A 80 10.10 5.79 -16.52
C ILE A 80 9.25 6.15 -17.76
N PHE A 81 9.85 6.20 -18.95
CA PHE A 81 9.14 6.52 -20.19
C PHE A 81 8.08 5.48 -20.56
N ALA A 82 8.26 4.21 -20.17
CA ALA A 82 7.24 3.20 -20.40
C ALA A 82 5.97 3.44 -19.55
N PHE A 83 6.12 4.02 -18.36
CA PHE A 83 5.00 4.41 -17.52
C PHE A 83 4.29 5.66 -18.04
N ASP A 84 5.05 6.61 -18.61
CA ASP A 84 4.49 7.80 -19.26
C ASP A 84 3.58 7.44 -20.44
N GLU A 85 3.89 6.36 -21.20
CA GLU A 85 3.05 5.86 -22.29
C GLU A 85 1.65 5.42 -21.84
N PHE A 86 1.49 5.02 -20.57
CA PHE A 86 0.22 4.60 -19.96
C PHE A 86 -0.41 5.71 -19.14
N ASP A 87 0.16 6.93 -19.11
CA ASP A 87 -0.19 7.97 -18.13
C ASP A 87 -0.21 7.42 -16.68
N ALA A 88 0.81 6.63 -16.34
CA ALA A 88 0.92 5.98 -15.05
C ALA A 88 1.93 6.71 -14.13
N GLN A 89 1.48 7.11 -12.94
CA GLN A 89 2.32 7.71 -11.92
C GLN A 89 2.90 6.64 -10.99
N ILE A 90 4.22 6.64 -10.83
CA ILE A 90 4.91 5.80 -9.85
C ILE A 90 4.99 6.56 -8.52
N LEU A 91 4.62 5.90 -7.42
CA LEU A 91 4.72 6.41 -6.06
C LEU A 91 5.37 5.34 -5.18
N GLY A 92 6.55 5.65 -4.63
CA GLY A 92 7.20 4.77 -3.65
C GLY A 92 6.79 5.14 -2.23
N VAL A 93 6.51 4.16 -1.38
CA VAL A 93 6.13 4.38 0.02
C VAL A 93 7.02 3.55 0.95
N SER A 94 7.59 4.17 1.94
CA SER A 94 8.26 3.47 3.05
C SER A 94 8.00 4.15 4.38
N THR A 95 8.41 3.50 5.45
CA THR A 95 8.31 4.06 6.81
C THR A 95 9.49 4.96 7.18
N ASP A 96 10.36 5.29 6.22
CA ASP A 96 11.43 6.25 6.39
C ASP A 96 10.88 7.68 6.50
N ASN A 97 11.62 8.56 7.17
CA ASN A 97 11.26 9.97 7.23
C ASN A 97 11.61 10.69 5.91
N VAL A 98 11.09 11.92 5.74
CA VAL A 98 11.29 12.73 4.54
C VAL A 98 12.76 12.96 4.22
N ALA A 99 13.62 13.19 5.25
CA ALA A 99 15.04 13.41 5.03
C ALA A 99 15.73 12.19 4.41
N SER A 100 15.44 10.98 4.91
CA SER A 100 15.98 9.73 4.34
C SER A 100 15.47 9.49 2.92
N GLN A 101 14.20 9.84 2.62
CA GLN A 101 13.65 9.79 1.27
C GLN A 101 14.36 10.76 0.33
N SER A 102 14.67 11.97 0.83
CA SER A 102 15.39 12.98 0.06
C SER A 102 16.82 12.53 -0.30
N GLU A 103 17.57 12.02 0.69
CA GLU A 103 18.92 11.47 0.47
C GLU A 103 18.90 10.32 -0.54
N PHE A 104 17.90 9.44 -0.44
CA PHE A 104 17.73 8.29 -1.35
C PHE A 104 17.42 8.75 -2.78
N ALA A 105 16.46 9.67 -2.93
CA ALA A 105 16.06 10.20 -4.23
C ALA A 105 17.21 10.96 -4.91
N GLU A 106 17.94 11.80 -4.16
CA GLU A 106 19.10 12.55 -4.67
C GLU A 106 20.22 11.61 -5.12
N LYS A 107 20.58 10.65 -4.25
CA LYS A 107 21.70 9.72 -4.50
C LYS A 107 21.51 8.90 -5.79
N TYR A 108 20.26 8.49 -6.08
CA TYR A 108 19.97 7.65 -7.24
C TYR A 108 19.19 8.37 -8.34
N HIS A 109 19.02 9.69 -8.24
CA HIS A 109 18.34 10.53 -9.23
C HIS A 109 16.94 10.02 -9.57
N LEU A 110 16.14 9.68 -8.53
CA LEU A 110 14.81 9.13 -8.70
C LEU A 110 13.82 10.24 -9.09
N PRO A 111 13.15 10.15 -10.26
CA PRO A 111 12.33 11.25 -10.80
C PRO A 111 10.87 11.24 -10.32
N PHE A 112 10.49 10.31 -9.46
CA PHE A 112 9.12 10.12 -8.98
C PHE A 112 9.03 10.34 -7.45
N PRO A 113 7.83 10.61 -6.90
CA PRO A 113 7.64 10.81 -5.47
C PRO A 113 7.97 9.57 -4.64
N LEU A 114 8.76 9.79 -3.59
CA LEU A 114 9.00 8.83 -2.51
C LEU A 114 8.29 9.34 -1.25
N LEU A 115 7.21 8.68 -0.88
CA LEU A 115 6.30 9.11 0.18
C LEU A 115 6.74 8.58 1.53
N SER A 116 6.78 9.45 2.54
CA SER A 116 7.16 9.14 3.92
C SER A 116 5.93 8.75 4.74
N ASP A 117 5.76 7.47 5.06
CA ASP A 117 4.75 6.95 6.00
C ASP A 117 5.39 6.65 7.36
N ALA A 118 6.10 7.63 7.96
CA ALA A 118 6.80 7.48 9.23
C ALA A 118 5.86 7.03 10.37
N GLU A 119 4.59 7.41 10.32
CA GLU A 119 3.56 7.01 11.30
C GLU A 119 2.98 5.62 11.00
N LYS A 120 3.34 4.98 9.89
CA LYS A 120 2.92 3.63 9.49
C LYS A 120 1.39 3.49 9.33
N ILE A 121 0.70 4.58 9.03
CA ILE A 121 -0.76 4.61 8.90
C ILE A 121 -1.18 4.00 7.57
N VAL A 122 -0.51 4.40 6.50
CA VAL A 122 -0.83 3.95 5.14
C VAL A 122 -0.41 2.49 4.95
N ALA A 123 0.78 2.11 5.41
CA ALA A 123 1.23 0.71 5.37
C ALA A 123 0.27 -0.25 6.11
N ARG A 124 -0.34 0.21 7.23
CA ARG A 124 -1.38 -0.57 7.92
C ARG A 124 -2.70 -0.58 7.14
N ALA A 125 -3.08 0.53 6.51
CA ALA A 125 -4.34 0.61 5.75
C ALA A 125 -4.33 -0.32 4.52
N TYR A 126 -3.15 -0.53 3.92
CA TYR A 126 -2.93 -1.47 2.82
C TYR A 126 -2.58 -2.89 3.28
N ASP A 127 -2.52 -3.14 4.59
CA ASP A 127 -2.11 -4.42 5.22
C ASP A 127 -0.73 -4.91 4.76
N VAL A 128 0.17 -3.98 4.48
CA VAL A 128 1.55 -4.29 4.07
C VAL A 128 2.56 -4.08 5.21
N MET A 129 2.09 -3.72 6.42
CA MET A 129 2.98 -3.46 7.55
C MET A 129 3.50 -4.77 8.14
N GLY A 130 4.82 -5.02 8.04
CA GLY A 130 5.50 -6.08 8.77
C GLY A 130 5.78 -5.71 10.23
N LEU A 131 6.62 -6.48 10.91
CA LEU A 131 6.94 -6.25 12.33
C LEU A 131 7.62 -4.88 12.58
N VAL A 132 8.50 -4.47 11.68
CA VAL A 132 9.31 -3.23 11.83
C VAL A 132 9.14 -2.31 10.64
N PHE A 133 9.21 -2.86 9.44
CA PHE A 133 9.15 -2.16 8.15
C PHE A 133 7.96 -2.61 7.33
N ALA A 134 7.60 -1.83 6.31
CA ALA A 134 6.66 -2.30 5.30
C ALA A 134 7.22 -3.52 4.56
N SER A 135 6.35 -4.45 4.18
CA SER A 135 6.66 -5.54 3.26
C SER A 135 6.81 -4.98 1.85
N ARG A 136 7.57 -5.68 1.00
CA ARG A 136 7.67 -5.32 -0.41
C ARG A 136 6.45 -5.84 -1.15
N GLN A 137 5.49 -4.96 -1.35
CA GLN A 137 4.24 -5.22 -2.07
C GLN A 137 3.90 -4.01 -2.93
N SER A 138 3.13 -4.22 -3.99
CA SER A 138 2.75 -3.12 -4.88
C SER A 138 1.31 -3.27 -5.34
N PHE A 139 0.72 -2.14 -5.68
CA PHE A 139 -0.65 -2.05 -6.19
C PHE A 139 -0.65 -1.24 -7.48
N ILE A 140 -1.40 -1.70 -8.48
CA ILE A 140 -1.83 -0.85 -9.58
C ILE A 140 -3.23 -0.35 -9.22
N ILE A 141 -3.41 0.96 -9.27
CA ILE A 141 -4.68 1.63 -8.99
C ILE A 141 -5.15 2.26 -10.31
N ASP A 142 -6.41 2.02 -10.65
CA ASP A 142 -7.02 2.53 -11.87
C ASP A 142 -7.33 4.05 -11.80
N PRO A 143 -7.66 4.69 -12.93
CA PRO A 143 -8.00 6.13 -12.96
C PRO A 143 -9.19 6.53 -12.09
N GLU A 144 -10.07 5.59 -11.74
CA GLU A 144 -11.22 5.78 -10.85
C GLU A 144 -10.83 5.70 -9.37
N GLY A 145 -9.63 5.19 -9.05
CA GLY A 145 -9.11 5.05 -7.70
C GLY A 145 -9.32 3.67 -7.08
N ASN A 146 -9.64 2.65 -7.89
CA ASN A 146 -9.80 1.28 -7.41
C ASN A 146 -8.54 0.46 -7.63
N VAL A 147 -8.33 -0.56 -6.81
CA VAL A 147 -7.23 -1.51 -6.98
C VAL A 147 -7.49 -2.39 -8.20
N ALA A 148 -6.65 -2.25 -9.22
CA ALA A 148 -6.70 -3.08 -10.43
C ALA A 148 -5.81 -4.32 -10.33
N LYS A 149 -4.71 -4.24 -9.57
CA LYS A 149 -3.75 -5.36 -9.36
C LYS A 149 -3.10 -5.24 -7.99
N HIS A 150 -2.79 -6.39 -7.37
CA HIS A 150 -1.99 -6.47 -6.14
C HIS A 150 -0.87 -7.48 -6.30
N TYR A 151 0.35 -7.08 -5.99
CA TYR A 151 1.55 -7.92 -5.96
C TYR A 151 1.92 -8.17 -4.49
N GLU A 152 1.53 -9.32 -3.97
CA GLU A 152 1.77 -9.71 -2.56
C GLU A 152 3.25 -10.04 -2.28
N SER A 153 3.99 -10.42 -3.31
CA SER A 153 5.42 -10.74 -3.24
C SER A 153 6.13 -10.22 -4.47
N VAL A 154 7.13 -9.39 -4.27
CA VAL A 154 7.84 -8.66 -5.32
C VAL A 154 9.31 -9.06 -5.37
N ASN A 155 9.79 -9.44 -6.55
CA ASN A 155 11.22 -9.55 -6.84
C ASN A 155 11.72 -8.20 -7.39
N PRO A 156 12.63 -7.50 -6.68
CA PRO A 156 13.10 -6.16 -7.09
C PRO A 156 13.66 -6.07 -8.51
N SER A 157 14.22 -7.17 -9.05
CA SER A 157 14.90 -7.17 -10.35
C SER A 157 13.97 -7.42 -11.54
N THR A 158 12.75 -7.92 -11.32
CA THR A 158 11.78 -8.25 -12.38
C THR A 158 10.50 -7.45 -12.29
N HIS A 159 10.26 -6.85 -11.12
CA HIS A 159 8.98 -6.23 -10.80
C HIS A 159 8.56 -5.13 -11.79
N THR A 160 9.48 -4.26 -12.16
CA THR A 160 9.20 -3.16 -13.11
C THR A 160 8.66 -3.68 -14.43
N GLN A 161 9.25 -4.76 -14.96
CA GLN A 161 8.81 -5.36 -16.20
C GLN A 161 7.43 -6.02 -16.07
N GLU A 162 7.17 -6.70 -14.94
CA GLU A 162 5.86 -7.30 -14.61
C GLU A 162 4.77 -6.22 -14.56
N VAL A 163 5.06 -5.06 -13.93
CA VAL A 163 4.11 -3.94 -13.83
C VAL A 163 3.82 -3.34 -15.22
N ILE A 164 4.83 -3.16 -16.06
CA ILE A 164 4.66 -2.64 -17.44
C ILE A 164 3.78 -3.58 -18.28
N GLU A 165 3.98 -4.89 -18.18
CA GLU A 165 3.17 -5.89 -18.89
C GLU A 165 1.71 -5.88 -18.42
N ASP A 166 1.51 -5.82 -17.10
CA ASP A 166 0.16 -5.75 -16.52
C ASP A 166 -0.56 -4.43 -16.87
N LEU A 167 0.13 -3.27 -16.80
CA LEU A 167 -0.44 -1.99 -17.24
C LEU A 167 -0.87 -2.03 -18.71
N ARG A 168 -0.05 -2.60 -19.59
CA ARG A 168 -0.40 -2.77 -21.01
C ARG A 168 -1.67 -3.59 -21.19
N ALA A 169 -1.83 -4.65 -20.40
CA ALA A 169 -3.02 -5.50 -20.45
C ALA A 169 -4.25 -4.76 -19.90
N LEU A 170 -4.12 -4.02 -18.79
CA LEU A 170 -5.21 -3.28 -18.14
C LEU A 170 -5.71 -2.10 -18.97
N VAL A 171 -4.81 -1.36 -19.61
CA VAL A 171 -5.17 -0.20 -20.48
C VAL A 171 -5.84 -0.66 -21.79
N ALA A 172 -5.66 -1.91 -22.21
CA ALA A 172 -6.27 -2.45 -23.43
C ALA A 172 -7.71 -2.97 -23.23
N LEU A 173 -8.22 -2.99 -21.99
CA LEU A 173 -9.59 -3.43 -21.65
C LEU A 173 -10.60 -2.30 -21.80
#